data_905a013ea28c9e6228e48c15d0a367e9
#
_entry.id   905a013ea28c9e6228e48c15d0a367e9
#
_cell.length_a   1.000
_cell.length_b   1.000
_cell.length_c   1.000
_cell.angle_alpha   90.00
_cell.angle_beta   90.00
_cell.angle_gamma   90.00
#
_symmetry.space_group_name_H-M   'P 1'
#
loop_
_entity.id
_entity.type
_entity.pdbx_description
1 polymer ?
#
loop_
_entity_poly.entity_id
_entity_poly.type
_entity_poly.pdbx_seq_one_letter_code
_entity_poly.pdbx_strand_id
1 'polypeptide(L)' 'MIFNNNEIDLIEYCIEQQSIDFNEIEEQDMTSILHKLRLQRQAIANTYGGTK' A
#
# COMPACT_ATOMS: atom_id res chain seq x y z
N MET A 1 6.86 -7.43 -9.86
CA MET A 1 7.78 -6.84 -8.88
C MET A 1 7.10 -6.70 -7.52
N ILE A 2 7.80 -7.02 -6.46
CA ILE A 2 7.24 -7.03 -5.12
C ILE A 2 7.97 -6.00 -4.27
N PHE A 3 7.20 -5.17 -3.56
CA PHE A 3 7.77 -4.20 -2.63
C PHE A 3 7.97 -4.86 -1.27
N ASN A 4 9.02 -4.44 -0.56
CA ASN A 4 9.16 -4.86 0.83
C ASN A 4 8.33 -3.94 1.74
N ASN A 5 8.26 -4.29 3.03
CA ASN A 5 7.41 -3.54 3.95
C ASN A 5 7.82 -2.08 4.07
N ASN A 6 9.12 -1.80 4.07
CA ASN A 6 9.59 -0.42 4.16
C ASN A 6 9.18 0.37 2.93
N GLU A 7 9.25 -0.26 1.77
CA GLU A 7 8.83 0.40 0.54
C GLU A 7 7.34 0.67 0.53
N ILE A 8 6.55 -0.27 1.01
CA ILE A 8 5.11 -0.09 1.11
C ILE A 8 4.79 1.06 2.05
N ASP A 9 5.45 1.12 3.19
CA ASP A 9 5.24 2.20 4.14
C ASP A 9 5.54 3.56 3.51
N LEU A 10 6.63 3.65 2.77
CA LEU A 10 7.00 4.90 2.13
C LEU A 10 5.98 5.29 1.06
N ILE A 11 5.52 4.33 0.27
CA ILE A 11 4.53 4.61 -0.75
C ILE A 11 3.24 5.11 -0.11
N GLU A 12 2.78 4.44 0.94
CA GLU A 12 1.57 4.85 1.64
C GLU A 12 1.72 6.25 2.22
N TYR A 13 2.87 6.53 2.80
CA TYR A 13 3.12 7.84 3.37
C TYR A 13 3.05 8.92 2.28
N CYS A 14 3.71 8.70 1.16
CA CYS A 14 3.70 9.67 0.08
C CYS A 14 2.29 9.91 -0.45
N ILE A 15 1.53 8.85 -0.62
CA ILE A 15 0.15 8.98 -1.10
C ILE A 15 -0.69 9.76 -0.10
N GLU A 16 -0.56 9.45 1.18
CA GLU A 16 -1.35 10.13 2.21
C GLU A 16 -1.00 11.61 2.29
N GLN A 17 0.26 11.95 2.14
CA GLN A 17 0.68 13.34 2.18
C GLN A 17 0.12 14.14 0.99
N GLN A 18 -0.04 13.50 -0.14
CA GLN A 18 -0.55 14.16 -1.35
C GLN A 18 -2.06 14.07 -1.49
N SER A 19 -2.72 13.28 -0.67
CA SER A 19 -4.15 13.01 -0.83
C SER A 19 -5.01 14.25 -0.70
N ILE A 20 -4.52 15.27 -0.02
CA ILE A 20 -5.27 16.52 0.15
C ILE A 20 -5.56 17.16 -1.21
N ASP A 21 -4.65 17.00 -2.16
CA ASP A 21 -4.77 17.61 -3.48
C ASP A 21 -5.47 16.71 -4.49
N PHE A 22 -5.90 15.53 -4.08
CA PHE A 22 -6.50 14.58 -5.01
C PHE A 22 -7.95 14.94 -5.29
N ASN A 23 -8.35 14.80 -6.56
CA ASN A 23 -9.77 14.90 -6.93
C ASN A 23 -10.42 13.52 -6.71
N GLU A 24 -11.73 13.42 -7.02
CA GLU A 24 -12.47 12.20 -6.78
C GLU A 24 -11.88 11.00 -7.52
N ILE A 25 -11.45 11.20 -8.75
CA ILE A 25 -10.89 10.12 -9.55
C ILE A 25 -9.58 9.65 -8.94
N GLU A 26 -8.75 10.60 -8.52
CA GLU A 26 -7.47 10.27 -7.91
C GLU A 26 -7.65 9.60 -6.55
N GLU A 27 -8.69 9.99 -5.82
CA GLU A 27 -8.97 9.31 -4.55
C GLU A 27 -9.38 7.87 -4.76
N GLN A 28 -10.14 7.59 -5.80
CA GLN A 28 -10.50 6.21 -6.12
C GLN A 28 -9.26 5.40 -6.49
N ASP A 29 -8.38 5.99 -7.28
CA ASP A 29 -7.13 5.34 -7.64
C ASP A 29 -6.26 5.12 -6.41
N MET A 30 -6.21 6.09 -5.52
CA MET A 30 -5.46 5.98 -4.27
C MET A 30 -5.98 4.80 -3.44
N THR A 31 -7.29 4.71 -3.29
CA THR A 31 -7.89 3.62 -2.54
C THR A 31 -7.53 2.27 -3.15
N SER A 32 -7.58 2.18 -4.47
CA SER A 32 -7.22 0.96 -5.17
C SER A 32 -5.76 0.59 -4.93
N ILE A 33 -4.87 1.57 -5.03
CA ILE A 33 -3.44 1.35 -4.81
C ILE A 33 -3.18 0.90 -3.38
N LEU A 34 -3.78 1.57 -2.41
CA LEU A 34 -3.59 1.21 -1.01
C LEU A 34 -4.11 -0.19 -0.74
N HIS A 35 -5.23 -0.56 -1.36
CA HIS A 35 -5.76 -1.90 -1.20
C HIS A 35 -4.78 -2.95 -1.71
N LYS A 36 -4.20 -2.70 -2.87
CA LYS A 36 -3.22 -3.63 -3.45
C LYS A 36 -1.98 -3.73 -2.58
N LEU A 37 -1.52 -2.62 -2.04
CA LEU A 37 -0.34 -2.61 -1.17
C LEU A 37 -0.62 -3.40 0.11
N ARG A 38 -1.82 -3.26 0.67
CA ARG A 38 -2.18 -4.01 1.87
C ARG A 38 -2.26 -5.50 1.60
N LEU A 39 -2.77 -5.90 0.44
CA LEU A 39 -2.79 -7.30 0.07
C LEU A 39 -1.37 -7.84 -0.06
N GLN A 40 -0.48 -7.06 -0.64
CA GLN A 40 0.90 -7.48 -0.78
C GLN A 40 1.58 -7.61 0.59
N ARG A 41 1.33 -6.67 1.48
CA ARG A 41 1.88 -6.74 2.84
C ARG A 41 1.38 -7.98 3.55
N GLN A 42 0.10 -8.31 3.37
CA GLN A 42 -0.46 -9.50 3.96
C GLN A 42 0.19 -10.76 3.40
N ALA A 43 0.46 -10.78 2.10
CA ALA A 43 1.14 -11.90 1.48
C ALA A 43 2.54 -12.08 2.04
N ILE A 44 3.25 -10.98 2.26
CA ILE A 44 4.58 -11.03 2.86
C ILE A 44 4.48 -11.61 4.28
N ALA A 45 3.52 -11.12 5.05
CA ALA A 45 3.33 -11.60 6.41
C ALA A 45 2.99 -13.09 6.42
N ASN A 46 2.17 -13.53 5.50
CA ASN A 46 1.82 -14.94 5.40
C ASN A 46 3.04 -15.79 5.05
N THR A 47 3.93 -15.24 4.24
CA THR A 47 5.13 -15.97 3.85
C THR A 47 6.09 -16.14 5.01
N TYR A 48 6.25 -15.10 5.80
CA TYR A 48 7.27 -15.13 6.87
C TYR A 48 6.69 -15.43 8.24
N GLY A 49 5.56 -14.81 8.53
CA GLY A 49 4.99 -14.91 9.87
C GLY A 49 4.05 -16.07 10.05
N GLY A 50 3.41 -16.48 8.99
CA GLY A 50 2.42 -17.53 9.06
C GLY A 50 3.01 -18.91 9.20
N THR A 51 4.30 -19.00 9.16
CA THR A 51 4.95 -20.31 9.16
C THR A 51 5.00 -20.96 10.53
N LYS A 52 4.70 -20.23 11.54
CA LYS A 52 4.82 -20.79 12.86
C LYS A 52 3.84 -21.82 13.21
#